data_18c140d1e7ed0f124159c426a998fca5
#
_entry.id   18c140d1e7ed0f124159c426a998fca5
#
_cell.length_a   1.000
_cell.length_b   1.000
_cell.length_c   1.000
_cell.angle_alpha   90.00
_cell.angle_beta   90.00
_cell.angle_gamma   90.00
#
_symmetry.space_group_name_H-M   'P 1'
#
loop_
_entity.id
_entity.type
_entity.pdbx_description
1 polymer ?
#
loop_
_entity_poly.entity_id
_entity_poly.type
_entity_poly.pdbx_seq_one_letter_code
_entity_poly.pdbx_strand_id
1 'polypeptide(L)'
;VRRQRQMCIRDRWVFAGSGRPQGKVNEATIVKNMDPEEREYLLYLSLYDGVTSLAIGVDSLSTLDQPTVDLPVREKPVVFYGTSILQGGCASRPGMAHTNILERWLNRECINLGFSGNALLDLEIAELIATVDASMFVLDFLPNATVEQMKERAEKFYSIVRSKHPDTPILFVEDPIFT
;
A
#
# COMPACT_ATOMS: atom_id res chain seq x y z
N VAL A 1 -0.12 10.53 -11.62
CA VAL A 1 0.32 9.68 -10.50
C VAL A 1 1.81 9.88 -10.27
N ARG A 2 2.23 10.10 -9.05
CA ARG A 2 3.64 10.37 -8.72
C ARG A 2 4.29 9.10 -8.17
N ARG A 3 5.39 8.65 -8.76
CA ARG A 3 6.26 7.64 -8.15
C ARG A 3 7.11 8.31 -7.08
N GLN A 4 7.30 7.66 -5.95
CA GLN A 4 8.09 8.20 -4.85
C GLN A 4 9.22 7.23 -4.50
N ARG A 5 10.42 7.77 -4.24
CA ARG A 5 11.48 7.09 -3.51
C ARG A 5 11.66 7.72 -2.15
N GLN A 6 11.98 6.90 -1.19
CA GLN A 6 12.43 7.31 0.12
C GLN A 6 13.83 6.74 0.37
N MET A 7 14.61 7.45 1.15
CA MET A 7 15.98 7.13 1.50
C MET A 7 16.04 6.93 3.00
N CYS A 8 16.69 5.87 3.45
CA CYS A 8 16.94 5.64 4.87
C CYS A 8 18.14 6.48 5.33
N ILE A 9 17.91 7.34 6.31
CA ILE A 9 18.97 8.06 7.01
C ILE A 9 18.74 7.87 8.51
N ARG A 10 19.64 7.19 9.19
CA ARG A 10 19.61 6.99 10.65
C ARG A 10 18.22 6.55 11.15
N ASP A 11 17.76 5.39 10.70
CA ASP A 11 16.49 4.75 11.10
C ASP A 11 15.21 5.50 10.70
N ARG A 12 15.31 6.47 9.79
CA ARG A 12 14.16 7.22 9.28
C ARG A 12 14.17 7.29 7.76
N TRP A 13 13.02 7.01 7.18
CA TRP A 13 12.80 7.22 5.75
C TRP A 13 12.60 8.71 5.45
N VAL A 14 13.41 9.26 4.55
CA VAL A 14 13.35 10.66 4.11
C VAL A 14 12.93 10.70 2.64
N PHE A 15 12.10 11.65 2.28
CA PHE A 15 11.69 11.85 0.89
C PHE A 15 12.88 12.20 0.00
N ALA A 16 13.20 11.36 -0.97
CA ALA A 16 14.32 11.57 -1.89
C ALA A 16 13.90 12.17 -3.23
N GLY A 17 12.70 11.85 -3.74
CA GLY A 17 12.22 12.40 -4.99
C GLY A 17 10.98 11.70 -5.52
N SER A 18 10.39 12.24 -6.60
CA SER A 18 9.25 11.62 -7.27
C SER A 18 9.27 11.91 -8.77
N GLY A 19 8.79 10.95 -9.56
CA GLY A 19 8.49 11.14 -10.97
C GLY A 19 6.99 11.08 -11.24
N ARG A 20 6.52 11.82 -12.24
CA ARG A 20 5.13 11.77 -12.70
C ARG A 20 5.07 11.11 -14.08
N PRO A 21 4.44 9.95 -14.20
CA PRO A 21 4.21 9.33 -15.51
C PRO A 21 3.36 10.24 -16.40
N GLN A 22 3.70 10.29 -17.69
CA GLN A 22 3.00 11.08 -18.71
C GLN A 22 2.40 10.19 -19.81
N GLY A 23 2.71 8.91 -19.84
CA GLY A 23 2.25 7.98 -20.86
C GLY A 23 2.59 6.53 -20.52
N LYS A 24 2.48 5.63 -21.51
CA LYS A 24 2.74 4.19 -21.32
C LYS A 24 4.19 3.87 -20.97
N VAL A 25 5.13 4.59 -21.55
CA VAL A 25 6.56 4.48 -21.24
C VAL A 25 7.00 5.83 -20.67
N ASN A 26 7.66 5.78 -19.52
CA ASN A 26 8.08 6.98 -18.83
C ASN A 26 9.48 6.79 -18.27
N GLU A 27 10.33 7.76 -18.50
CA GLU A 27 11.62 7.90 -17.85
C GLU A 27 11.61 9.15 -16.98
N ALA A 28 12.13 9.07 -15.79
CA ALA A 28 12.20 10.19 -14.87
C ALA A 28 13.43 10.10 -13.98
N THR A 29 14.21 11.18 -13.94
CA THR A 29 15.26 11.31 -12.94
C THR A 29 14.62 11.64 -11.59
N ILE A 30 14.71 10.70 -10.66
CA ILE A 30 14.09 10.81 -9.34
C ILE A 30 15.02 11.54 -8.34
N VAL A 31 16.31 11.24 -8.42
CA VAL A 31 17.35 11.79 -7.53
C VAL A 31 18.53 12.19 -8.38
N LYS A 32 19.18 13.31 -8.06
CA LYS A 32 20.39 13.79 -8.71
C LYS A 32 21.23 14.63 -7.75
N ASN A 33 22.49 14.85 -8.08
CA ASN A 33 23.44 15.66 -7.31
C ASN A 33 23.58 15.19 -5.86
N MET A 34 23.69 13.88 -5.66
CA MET A 34 23.90 13.29 -4.35
C MET A 34 25.39 13.02 -4.11
N ASP A 35 25.78 13.13 -2.85
CA ASP A 35 27.11 12.70 -2.45
C ASP A 35 27.30 11.19 -2.69
N PRO A 36 28.50 10.73 -3.03
CA PRO A 36 28.80 9.32 -3.31
C PRO A 36 28.87 8.51 -2.01
N GLU A 37 27.70 8.19 -1.46
CA GLU A 37 27.55 7.37 -0.26
C GLU A 37 26.58 6.22 -0.54
N GLU A 38 26.79 5.10 0.12
CA GLU A 38 25.85 3.99 0.08
C GLU A 38 24.54 4.39 0.75
N ARG A 39 23.41 4.13 0.06
CA ARG A 39 22.08 4.47 0.55
C ARG A 39 21.07 3.43 0.12
N GLU A 40 20.12 3.17 0.96
CA GLU A 40 18.95 2.36 0.61
C GLU A 40 17.79 3.22 0.16
N TYR A 41 17.03 2.68 -0.77
CA TYR A 41 15.87 3.35 -1.36
C TYR A 41 14.64 2.47 -1.32
N LEU A 42 13.54 3.02 -0.81
CA LEU A 42 12.22 2.42 -0.89
C LEU A 42 11.42 3.10 -2.01
N LEU A 43 11.03 2.32 -3.02
CA LEU A 43 10.30 2.80 -4.18
C LEU A 43 8.81 2.47 -4.06
N TYR A 44 7.99 3.48 -3.92
CA TYR A 44 6.53 3.34 -4.05
C TYR A 44 6.10 3.54 -5.50
N LEU A 45 5.36 2.56 -6.02
CA LEU A 45 4.78 2.62 -7.35
C LEU A 45 3.47 3.42 -7.34
N SER A 46 2.86 3.58 -8.52
CA SER A 46 1.58 4.24 -8.69
C SER A 46 0.46 3.54 -7.90
N LEU A 47 -0.44 4.32 -7.31
CA LEU A 47 -1.58 3.79 -6.54
C LEU A 47 -2.76 3.37 -7.43
N TYR A 48 -2.86 3.92 -8.64
CA TYR A 48 -4.02 3.71 -9.54
C TYR A 48 -3.66 3.06 -10.87
N ASP A 49 -2.38 3.11 -11.28
CA ASP A 49 -1.95 2.54 -12.55
C ASP A 49 -1.05 1.32 -12.33
N GLY A 50 -1.30 0.27 -13.09
CA GLY A 50 -0.44 -0.91 -13.10
C GLY A 50 0.94 -0.61 -13.70
N VAL A 51 1.95 -1.35 -13.26
CA VAL A 51 3.31 -1.30 -13.81
C VAL A 51 3.65 -2.67 -14.37
N THR A 52 3.87 -2.74 -15.68
CA THR A 52 4.21 -4.00 -16.37
C THR A 52 5.71 -4.26 -16.43
N SER A 53 6.51 -3.20 -16.38
CA SER A 53 7.97 -3.31 -16.33
C SER A 53 8.58 -2.13 -15.59
N LEU A 54 9.67 -2.37 -14.90
CA LEU A 54 10.42 -1.37 -14.16
C LEU A 54 11.91 -1.55 -14.44
N ALA A 55 12.58 -0.46 -14.82
CA ALA A 55 14.02 -0.40 -14.90
C ALA A 55 14.53 0.73 -13.97
N ILE A 56 15.62 0.48 -13.28
CA ILE A 56 16.28 1.44 -12.41
C ILE A 56 17.64 1.75 -13.01
N GLY A 57 17.81 3.00 -13.47
CA GLY A 57 19.11 3.51 -13.92
C GLY A 57 19.88 4.15 -12.77
N VAL A 58 21.16 3.85 -12.67
CA VAL A 58 22.12 4.49 -11.77
C VAL A 58 23.27 5.07 -12.58
N ASP A 59 24.07 5.94 -11.96
CA ASP A 59 25.31 6.44 -12.58
C ASP A 59 26.24 5.26 -12.93
N SER A 60 26.99 5.39 -14.02
CA SER A 60 27.88 4.33 -14.53
C SER A 60 28.99 3.90 -13.55
N LEU A 61 29.29 4.74 -12.57
CA LEU A 61 30.26 4.46 -11.50
C LEU A 61 29.60 3.92 -10.21
N SER A 62 28.26 3.81 -10.20
CA SER A 62 27.50 3.32 -9.06
C SER A 62 27.13 1.85 -9.22
N THR A 63 27.01 1.15 -8.10
CA THR A 63 26.47 -0.22 -8.03
C THR A 63 25.05 -0.21 -7.50
N LEU A 64 24.29 -1.26 -7.79
CA LEU A 64 22.97 -1.51 -7.26
C LEU A 64 22.95 -2.92 -6.69
N ASP A 65 22.85 -3.01 -5.37
CA ASP A 65 22.89 -4.25 -4.64
C ASP A 65 21.62 -4.52 -3.84
N GLN A 66 21.54 -5.69 -3.22
CA GLN A 66 20.46 -6.04 -2.30
C GLN A 66 20.48 -5.10 -1.08
N PRO A 67 19.31 -4.71 -0.56
CA PRO A 67 19.23 -3.88 0.63
C PRO A 67 19.86 -4.60 1.83
N THR A 68 20.57 -3.86 2.68
CA THR A 68 21.22 -4.34 3.89
C THR A 68 20.45 -4.01 5.16
N VAL A 69 19.52 -3.03 5.08
CA VAL A 69 18.61 -2.72 6.19
C VAL A 69 17.60 -3.86 6.33
N ASP A 70 17.34 -4.25 7.55
CA ASP A 70 16.37 -5.26 7.87
C ASP A 70 15.02 -4.94 7.21
N LEU A 71 14.58 -5.79 6.29
CA LEU A 71 13.21 -5.85 5.81
C LEU A 71 12.27 -5.90 7.02
N PRO A 72 10.99 -5.53 6.88
CA PRO A 72 10.06 -5.56 8.00
C PRO A 72 10.21 -6.85 8.80
N VAL A 73 10.70 -6.72 10.04
CA VAL A 73 11.03 -7.86 10.92
C VAL A 73 9.78 -8.65 11.33
N ARG A 74 8.62 -8.10 11.03
CA ARG A 74 7.33 -8.67 11.41
C ARG A 74 6.77 -9.50 10.27
N GLU A 75 6.79 -10.80 10.45
CA GLU A 75 6.48 -11.82 9.44
C GLU A 75 5.08 -11.72 8.83
N LYS A 76 4.08 -11.20 9.58
CA LYS A 76 2.68 -11.17 9.11
C LYS A 76 2.25 -9.75 8.75
N PRO A 77 1.76 -9.52 7.53
CA PRO A 77 1.30 -8.22 7.08
C PRO A 77 0.01 -7.78 7.79
N VAL A 78 -0.30 -6.49 7.67
CA VAL A 78 -1.66 -5.97 7.87
C VAL A 78 -2.34 -5.90 6.51
N VAL A 79 -3.51 -6.54 6.37
CA VAL A 79 -4.28 -6.52 5.12
C VAL A 79 -5.39 -5.50 5.23
N PHE A 80 -5.42 -4.56 4.29
CA PHE A 80 -6.44 -3.54 4.18
C PHE A 80 -7.31 -3.81 2.95
N TYR A 81 -8.61 -3.84 3.13
CA TYR A 81 -9.61 -3.90 2.07
C TYR A 81 -10.49 -2.67 2.16
N GLY A 82 -10.68 -1.94 1.04
CA GLY A 82 -11.52 -0.76 1.09
C GLY A 82 -11.61 0.04 -0.21
N THR A 83 -11.97 1.30 -0.06
CA THR A 83 -12.39 2.21 -1.12
C THR A 83 -11.22 2.98 -1.76
N SER A 84 -11.56 4.01 -2.56
CA SER A 84 -10.58 4.97 -3.10
C SER A 84 -9.84 5.75 -2.01
N ILE A 85 -10.46 5.94 -0.85
CA ILE A 85 -9.82 6.60 0.31
C ILE A 85 -8.68 5.72 0.80
N LEU A 86 -8.94 4.43 0.98
CA LEU A 86 -7.93 3.45 1.34
C LEU A 86 -6.84 3.33 0.27
N GLN A 87 -7.23 3.26 -1.00
CA GLN A 87 -6.28 3.21 -2.13
C GLN A 87 -5.31 4.39 -2.13
N GLY A 88 -5.69 5.50 -1.51
CA GLY A 88 -4.88 6.71 -1.39
C GLY A 88 -5.16 7.75 -2.46
N GLY A 89 -6.42 7.87 -2.91
CA GLY A 89 -6.85 8.74 -4.00
C GLY A 89 -6.47 10.20 -3.87
N CYS A 90 -6.43 10.74 -2.65
CA CYS A 90 -6.03 12.12 -2.37
C CYS A 90 -4.58 12.26 -1.85
N ALA A 91 -3.81 11.18 -1.84
CA ALA A 91 -2.41 11.26 -1.44
C ALA A 91 -1.60 12.10 -2.44
N SER A 92 -0.82 13.04 -1.94
CA SER A 92 0.01 13.92 -2.76
C SER A 92 1.04 13.15 -3.61
N ARG A 93 1.40 11.95 -3.18
CA ARG A 93 2.30 11.00 -3.82
C ARG A 93 2.14 9.61 -3.19
N PRO A 94 2.52 8.52 -3.86
CA PRO A 94 2.24 7.15 -3.38
C PRO A 94 2.67 6.87 -1.94
N GLY A 95 3.88 7.22 -1.55
CA GLY A 95 4.35 7.00 -0.18
C GLY A 95 3.64 7.81 0.91
N MET A 96 2.69 8.68 0.53
CA MET A 96 1.83 9.43 1.45
C MET A 96 0.41 8.83 1.54
N ALA A 97 0.13 7.72 0.86
CA ALA A 97 -1.02 6.91 1.22
C ALA A 97 -0.88 6.46 2.68
N HIS A 98 -1.98 6.49 3.44
CA HIS A 98 -1.91 6.23 4.88
C HIS A 98 -1.39 4.82 5.20
N THR A 99 -1.69 3.83 4.37
CA THR A 99 -1.15 2.47 4.49
C THR A 99 0.37 2.45 4.37
N ASN A 100 0.94 3.20 3.44
CA ASN A 100 2.38 3.31 3.25
C ASN A 100 3.07 4.11 4.38
N ILE A 101 2.34 5.03 5.02
CA ILE A 101 2.81 5.71 6.24
C ILE A 101 2.84 4.71 7.40
N LEU A 102 1.76 3.95 7.57
CA LEU A 102 1.65 2.94 8.63
C LEU A 102 2.72 1.85 8.46
N GLU A 103 2.96 1.39 7.24
CA GLU A 103 4.03 0.44 6.92
C GLU A 103 5.39 0.89 7.48
N ARG A 104 5.77 2.15 7.20
CA ARG A 104 7.03 2.70 7.71
C ARG A 104 7.04 2.90 9.23
N TRP A 105 5.93 3.31 9.82
CA TRP A 105 5.84 3.52 11.27
C TRP A 105 5.85 2.22 12.06
N LEU A 106 5.19 1.21 11.53
CA LEU A 106 5.07 -0.09 12.18
C LEU A 106 6.23 -1.03 11.85
N ASN A 107 7.07 -0.65 10.87
CA ASN A 107 8.05 -1.54 10.24
C ASN A 107 7.43 -2.91 9.92
N ARG A 108 6.28 -2.89 9.23
CA ARG A 108 5.46 -4.05 8.91
C ARG A 108 4.80 -3.86 7.57
N GLU A 109 4.82 -4.87 6.73
CA GLU A 109 4.14 -4.85 5.44
C GLU A 109 2.65 -4.52 5.60
N CYS A 110 2.17 -3.59 4.78
CA CYS A 110 0.77 -3.20 4.68
C CYS A 110 0.27 -3.49 3.26
N ILE A 111 -0.49 -4.57 3.10
CA ILE A 111 -1.12 -4.92 1.82
C ILE A 111 -2.34 -4.04 1.63
N ASN A 112 -2.27 -3.12 0.66
CA ASN A 112 -3.35 -2.20 0.35
C ASN A 112 -4.19 -2.73 -0.81
N LEU A 113 -5.38 -3.20 -0.50
CA LEU A 113 -6.41 -3.64 -1.44
C LEU A 113 -7.55 -2.61 -1.50
N GLY A 114 -7.20 -1.36 -1.79
CA GLY A 114 -8.15 -0.29 -2.06
C GLY A 114 -8.67 -0.39 -3.49
N PHE A 115 -9.99 -0.46 -3.64
CA PHE A 115 -10.71 -0.57 -4.92
C PHE A 115 -11.61 0.64 -5.11
N SER A 116 -11.13 1.66 -5.83
CA SER A 116 -11.86 2.91 -6.06
C SER A 116 -13.25 2.66 -6.66
N GLY A 117 -14.30 3.01 -5.92
CA GLY A 117 -15.70 2.79 -6.32
C GLY A 117 -16.16 1.34 -6.31
N ASN A 118 -15.31 0.37 -5.93
CA ASN A 118 -15.58 -1.06 -6.07
C ASN A 118 -15.33 -1.88 -4.79
N ALA A 119 -15.26 -1.25 -3.63
CA ALA A 119 -15.25 -1.98 -2.37
C ALA A 119 -16.69 -2.38 -2.00
N LEU A 120 -17.27 -3.35 -2.71
CA LEU A 120 -18.69 -3.73 -2.65
C LEU A 120 -18.93 -5.02 -1.88
N LEU A 121 -17.97 -5.46 -1.08
CA LEU A 121 -18.04 -6.69 -0.28
C LEU A 121 -18.22 -7.95 -1.14
N ASP A 122 -17.53 -8.02 -2.29
CA ASP A 122 -17.56 -9.19 -3.14
C ASP A 122 -16.94 -10.38 -2.40
N LEU A 123 -17.69 -11.51 -2.32
CA LEU A 123 -17.30 -12.63 -1.48
C LEU A 123 -16.03 -13.33 -1.99
N GLU A 124 -15.78 -13.27 -3.29
CA GLU A 124 -14.55 -13.76 -3.92
C GLU A 124 -13.30 -13.00 -3.40
N ILE A 125 -13.45 -11.71 -3.11
CA ILE A 125 -12.39 -10.94 -2.46
C ILE A 125 -12.18 -11.37 -1.02
N ALA A 126 -13.27 -11.67 -0.28
CA ALA A 126 -13.15 -12.22 1.07
C ALA A 126 -12.37 -13.55 1.07
N GLU A 127 -12.65 -14.44 0.11
CA GLU A 127 -11.95 -15.71 -0.05
C GLU A 127 -10.45 -15.48 -0.34
N LEU A 128 -10.12 -14.52 -1.21
CA LEU A 128 -8.74 -14.20 -1.55
C LEU A 128 -7.98 -13.61 -0.35
N ILE A 129 -8.52 -12.62 0.33
CA ILE A 129 -7.84 -12.03 1.49
C ILE A 129 -7.70 -13.02 2.65
N ALA A 130 -8.63 -13.94 2.78
CA ALA A 130 -8.58 -15.00 3.78
C ALA A 130 -7.46 -16.04 3.52
N THR A 131 -6.80 -16.01 2.35
CA THR A 131 -5.60 -16.83 2.10
C THR A 131 -4.33 -16.24 2.68
N VAL A 132 -4.34 -14.95 3.05
CA VAL A 132 -3.17 -14.25 3.56
C VAL A 132 -3.02 -14.49 5.06
N ASP A 133 -1.89 -15.00 5.49
CA ASP A 133 -1.56 -15.13 6.93
C ASP A 133 -1.25 -13.74 7.53
N ALA A 134 -2.30 -12.99 7.83
CA ALA A 134 -2.25 -11.62 8.30
C ALA A 134 -2.15 -11.50 9.81
N SER A 135 -1.54 -10.40 10.27
CA SER A 135 -1.56 -10.00 11.69
C SER A 135 -2.85 -9.26 12.08
N MET A 136 -3.50 -8.64 11.10
CA MET A 136 -4.75 -7.90 11.25
C MET A 136 -5.40 -7.73 9.88
N PHE A 137 -6.72 -7.71 9.84
CA PHE A 137 -7.51 -7.27 8.69
C PHE A 137 -8.19 -5.94 9.03
N VAL A 138 -8.16 -5.00 8.08
CA VAL A 138 -8.81 -3.68 8.19
C VAL A 138 -9.79 -3.55 7.04
N LEU A 139 -11.08 -3.37 7.35
CA LEU A 139 -12.18 -3.34 6.39
C LEU A 139 -12.79 -1.92 6.35
N ASP A 140 -12.55 -1.20 5.24
CA ASP A 140 -12.92 0.19 4.99
C ASP A 140 -13.78 0.30 3.72
N PHE A 141 -14.98 -0.28 3.75
CA PHE A 141 -15.86 -0.39 2.58
C PHE A 141 -17.07 0.56 2.60
N LEU A 142 -17.39 1.15 3.75
CA LEU A 142 -18.63 1.92 3.95
C LEU A 142 -18.89 3.00 2.88
N PRO A 143 -17.89 3.77 2.42
CA PRO A 143 -18.15 4.82 1.43
C PRO A 143 -18.58 4.30 0.04
N ASN A 144 -18.41 3.02 -0.27
CA ASN A 144 -18.79 2.45 -1.57
C ASN A 144 -20.00 1.51 -1.49
N ALA A 145 -20.16 0.77 -0.40
CA ALA A 145 -21.21 -0.23 -0.27
C ALA A 145 -22.56 0.41 0.09
N THR A 146 -23.62 0.04 -0.63
CA THR A 146 -24.98 0.44 -0.25
C THR A 146 -25.47 -0.28 0.99
N VAL A 147 -26.51 0.24 1.63
CA VAL A 147 -27.13 -0.38 2.81
C VAL A 147 -27.62 -1.81 2.49
N GLU A 148 -28.16 -2.01 1.29
CA GLU A 148 -28.63 -3.32 0.82
C GLU A 148 -27.47 -4.30 0.66
N GLN A 149 -26.39 -3.87 0.03
CA GLN A 149 -25.16 -4.68 -0.12
C GLN A 149 -24.56 -5.03 1.24
N MET A 150 -24.51 -4.08 2.17
CA MET A 150 -24.02 -4.33 3.52
C MET A 150 -24.87 -5.36 4.25
N LYS A 151 -26.21 -5.24 4.20
CA LYS A 151 -27.13 -6.21 4.81
C LYS A 151 -26.99 -7.62 4.22
N GLU A 152 -26.75 -7.71 2.92
CA GLU A 152 -26.65 -8.97 2.19
C GLU A 152 -25.29 -9.66 2.40
N ARG A 153 -24.19 -8.89 2.41
CA ARG A 153 -22.83 -9.40 2.21
C ARG A 153 -21.90 -9.22 3.41
N ALA A 154 -22.09 -8.21 4.28
CA ALA A 154 -21.09 -7.90 5.29
C ALA A 154 -20.85 -9.05 6.28
N GLU A 155 -21.91 -9.70 6.76
CA GLU A 155 -21.80 -10.85 7.67
C GLU A 155 -21.12 -12.05 6.97
N LYS A 156 -21.45 -12.30 5.72
CA LYS A 156 -20.86 -13.38 4.93
C LYS A 156 -19.38 -13.12 4.70
N PHE A 157 -19.04 -11.91 4.27
CA PHE A 157 -17.66 -11.47 4.07
C PHE A 157 -16.82 -11.64 5.34
N TYR A 158 -17.32 -11.12 6.46
CA TYR A 158 -16.69 -11.29 7.76
C TYR A 158 -16.52 -12.79 8.12
N SER A 159 -17.57 -13.60 7.92
CA SER A 159 -17.56 -15.02 8.29
C SER A 159 -16.54 -15.82 7.49
N ILE A 160 -16.35 -15.49 6.20
CA ILE A 160 -15.32 -16.13 5.36
C ILE A 160 -13.92 -15.84 5.94
N VAL A 161 -13.62 -14.58 6.21
CA VAL A 161 -12.31 -14.19 6.79
C VAL A 161 -12.14 -14.81 8.18
N ARG A 162 -13.14 -14.69 9.05
CA ARG A 162 -13.10 -15.18 10.42
C ARG A 162 -12.95 -16.70 10.50
N SER A 163 -13.55 -17.45 9.58
CA SER A 163 -13.46 -18.91 9.54
C SER A 163 -12.02 -19.42 9.33
N LYS A 164 -11.22 -18.67 8.60
CA LYS A 164 -9.80 -18.99 8.34
C LYS A 164 -8.86 -18.37 9.38
N HIS A 165 -9.28 -17.29 10.02
CA HIS A 165 -8.49 -16.50 10.98
C HIS A 165 -9.28 -16.31 12.27
N PRO A 166 -9.48 -17.35 13.09
CA PRO A 166 -10.36 -17.30 14.26
C PRO A 166 -9.92 -16.27 15.30
N ASP A 167 -8.61 -16.05 15.46
CA ASP A 167 -8.03 -15.20 16.50
C ASP A 167 -7.43 -13.88 15.95
N THR A 168 -7.32 -13.74 14.63
CA THR A 168 -6.73 -12.54 14.02
C THR A 168 -7.69 -11.35 14.20
N PRO A 169 -7.21 -10.19 14.69
CA PRO A 169 -8.03 -8.99 14.78
C PRO A 169 -8.60 -8.57 13.42
N ILE A 170 -9.88 -8.22 13.41
CA ILE A 170 -10.56 -7.61 12.26
C ILE A 170 -11.10 -6.25 12.72
N LEU A 171 -10.60 -5.17 12.11
CA LEU A 171 -11.00 -3.80 12.38
C LEU A 171 -11.94 -3.34 11.27
N PHE A 172 -13.10 -2.82 11.63
CA PHE A 172 -14.00 -2.10 10.73
C PHE A 172 -13.74 -0.60 10.87
N VAL A 173 -13.62 0.08 9.74
CA VAL A 173 -13.43 1.54 9.70
C VAL A 173 -14.75 2.19 9.34
N GLU A 174 -15.15 3.17 10.15
CA GLU A 174 -16.34 3.98 9.90
C GLU A 174 -16.08 5.01 8.80
N ASP A 175 -17.18 5.41 8.12
CA ASP A 175 -17.12 6.46 7.10
C ASP A 175 -16.82 7.81 7.78
N PRO A 176 -15.82 8.56 7.29
CA PRO A 176 -15.59 9.90 7.77
C PRO A 176 -16.77 10.80 7.40
N ILE A 177 -17.54 11.23 8.40
CA ILE A 177 -18.64 12.17 8.21
C ILE A 177 -18.04 13.57 8.13
N PHE A 178 -18.02 14.13 6.93
CA PHE A 178 -17.69 15.55 6.73
C PHE A 178 -18.98 16.36 6.92
N THR A 179 -19.14 16.94 8.11
CA THR A 179 -20.21 17.90 8.42
C THR A 179 -19.74 19.33 8.17
#